data_6fd459fbce9ec82586bbf30c201a7527
#
_entry.id   6fd459fbce9ec82586bbf30c201a7527
#
_cell.length_a   1.000
_cell.length_b   1.000
_cell.length_c   1.000
_cell.angle_alpha   90.00
_cell.angle_beta   90.00
_cell.angle_gamma   90.00
#
_symmetry.space_group_name_H-M   'P 1'
#
loop_
_entity.id
_entity.type
_entity.pdbx_description
1 polymer ?
#
loop_
_entity_poly.entity_id
_entity_poly.type
_entity_poly.pdbx_seq_one_letter_code
_entity_poly.pdbx_strand_id
1 'polypeptide(L)'
;MSLLPVVMALLLTAACAYQPDAASGDGSRELTVFAAASLGNAFPEIADAFVAEHPGASVTFNFAGSQRLRTQLDFGARADVFASADRRQMDLAVEAGLIAGDPTSFAGNSLVVIVPLPGTTAELNSAVKIQRLEDLAGNGVKLALALPEVPAGRYALALLRNLEAQYPALEPGYASRVMDNVVTLEPNVRGVFQKVALGEVDAGIVYRTDAATEYAAGKVQVVSIRQ
;
A
#
# COMPACT_ATOMS: atom_id res chain seq x y z
N MET A 1 -17.67 80.98 -48.67
CA MET A 1 -17.25 79.86 -49.55
C MET A 1 -16.15 79.14 -48.82
N SER A 2 -16.47 78.04 -48.14
CA SER A 2 -15.43 77.17 -47.54
C SER A 2 -15.95 75.74 -47.57
N LEU A 3 -15.26 74.94 -48.36
CA LEU A 3 -15.52 73.52 -48.52
C LEU A 3 -14.88 72.73 -47.40
N LEU A 4 -15.68 71.95 -46.67
CA LEU A 4 -15.22 70.92 -45.72
C LEU A 4 -15.10 69.59 -46.44
N PRO A 5 -14.00 68.84 -46.34
CA PRO A 5 -13.94 67.48 -46.81
C PRO A 5 -14.46 66.50 -45.75
N VAL A 6 -15.38 65.65 -46.16
CA VAL A 6 -15.89 64.52 -45.42
C VAL A 6 -14.80 63.42 -45.43
N VAL A 7 -14.27 63.11 -44.22
CA VAL A 7 -13.41 61.96 -44.04
C VAL A 7 -14.29 60.78 -43.67
N MET A 8 -14.41 59.84 -44.59
CA MET A 8 -15.11 58.56 -44.38
C MET A 8 -14.14 57.59 -43.73
N ALA A 9 -14.31 57.35 -42.43
CA ALA A 9 -13.54 56.36 -41.68
C ALA A 9 -14.07 54.98 -41.97
N LEU A 10 -13.25 54.15 -42.66
CA LEU A 10 -13.52 52.74 -42.88
C LEU A 10 -13.21 51.97 -41.59
N LEU A 11 -14.24 51.54 -40.86
CA LEU A 11 -14.09 50.58 -39.74
C LEU A 11 -13.93 49.18 -40.30
N LEU A 12 -12.68 48.65 -40.35
CA LEU A 12 -12.40 47.25 -40.51
C LEU A 12 -12.76 46.53 -39.21
N THR A 13 -13.91 45.86 -39.15
CA THR A 13 -14.24 44.90 -38.12
C THR A 13 -13.46 43.61 -38.43
N ALA A 14 -12.33 43.38 -37.74
CA ALA A 14 -11.70 42.10 -37.67
C ALA A 14 -12.62 41.15 -36.89
N ALA A 15 -13.40 40.35 -37.59
CA ALA A 15 -14.10 39.23 -37.00
C ALA A 15 -13.01 38.17 -36.65
N CYS A 16 -12.60 38.14 -35.36
CA CYS A 16 -11.91 36.98 -34.84
C CYS A 16 -12.89 35.82 -34.96
N ALA A 17 -12.69 34.98 -35.99
CA ALA A 17 -13.32 33.67 -36.04
C ALA A 17 -12.83 32.89 -34.81
N TYR A 18 -13.66 32.75 -33.77
CA TYR A 18 -13.51 31.77 -32.73
C TYR A 18 -13.63 30.41 -33.41
N GLN A 19 -12.49 29.80 -33.76
CA GLN A 19 -12.43 28.38 -34.01
C GLN A 19 -12.49 27.72 -32.67
N PRO A 20 -13.57 26.98 -32.35
CA PRO A 20 -13.48 26.07 -31.24
C PRO A 20 -12.37 25.08 -31.62
N ASP A 21 -11.29 25.08 -30.84
CA ASP A 21 -10.34 24.00 -30.88
C ASP A 21 -11.18 22.73 -30.82
N ALA A 22 -11.23 22.00 -31.92
CA ALA A 22 -11.61 20.61 -31.89
C ALA A 22 -10.57 19.99 -31.00
N ALA A 23 -10.92 19.85 -29.72
CA ALA A 23 -10.22 18.97 -28.82
C ALA A 23 -10.18 17.63 -29.55
N SER A 24 -9.07 17.38 -30.23
CA SER A 24 -8.63 16.06 -30.57
C SER A 24 -8.45 15.36 -29.24
N GLY A 25 -9.57 14.93 -28.67
CA GLY A 25 -9.61 13.99 -27.58
C GLY A 25 -8.97 12.73 -28.11
N ASP A 26 -7.66 12.68 -28.05
CA ASP A 26 -7.00 11.41 -27.91
C ASP A 26 -7.64 10.83 -26.65
N GLY A 27 -8.47 9.79 -26.86
CA GLY A 27 -9.34 9.22 -25.84
C GLY A 27 -8.54 8.44 -24.80
N SER A 28 -7.36 8.91 -24.42
CA SER A 28 -6.57 8.34 -23.33
C SER A 28 -7.34 8.60 -22.01
N ARG A 29 -7.83 7.53 -21.43
CA ARG A 29 -8.48 7.53 -20.12
C ARG A 29 -7.46 7.10 -19.09
N GLU A 30 -6.95 8.07 -18.34
CA GLU A 30 -6.07 7.79 -17.21
C GLU A 30 -6.88 7.42 -15.98
N LEU A 31 -6.54 6.27 -15.38
CA LEU A 31 -7.06 5.83 -14.08
C LEU A 31 -6.01 6.02 -13.01
N THR A 32 -6.32 6.80 -12.00
CA THR A 32 -5.50 6.94 -10.80
C THR A 32 -5.96 5.96 -9.72
N VAL A 33 -5.09 5.02 -9.35
CA VAL A 33 -5.39 3.96 -8.40
C VAL A 33 -4.59 4.17 -7.11
N PHE A 34 -5.28 4.41 -6.01
CA PHE A 34 -4.71 4.39 -4.66
C PHE A 34 -4.83 2.99 -4.10
N ALA A 35 -3.73 2.27 -4.01
CA ALA A 35 -3.71 0.87 -3.60
C ALA A 35 -2.79 0.60 -2.42
N ALA A 36 -3.23 -0.26 -1.51
CA ALA A 36 -2.42 -0.70 -0.39
C ALA A 36 -1.06 -1.25 -0.88
N ALA A 37 0.02 -0.97 -0.15
CA ALA A 37 1.38 -1.36 -0.51
C ALA A 37 1.54 -2.87 -0.76
N SER A 38 0.76 -3.72 -0.09
CA SER A 38 0.71 -5.16 -0.31
C SER A 38 0.22 -5.58 -1.70
N LEU A 39 -0.48 -4.69 -2.42
CA LEU A 39 -1.00 -4.94 -3.78
C LEU A 39 0.02 -4.58 -4.87
N GLY A 40 1.17 -4.01 -4.51
CA GLY A 40 2.16 -3.46 -5.44
C GLY A 40 2.81 -4.46 -6.40
N ASN A 41 2.63 -5.77 -6.23
CA ASN A 41 3.05 -6.77 -7.20
C ASN A 41 1.89 -7.17 -8.14
N ALA A 42 0.72 -7.46 -7.58
CA ALA A 42 -0.41 -7.99 -8.36
C ALA A 42 -1.12 -6.90 -9.20
N PHE A 43 -1.24 -5.69 -8.67
CA PHE A 43 -2.00 -4.65 -9.36
C PHE A 43 -1.38 -4.15 -10.66
N PRO A 44 -0.04 -4.01 -10.80
CA PRO A 44 0.57 -3.73 -12.11
C PRO A 44 0.24 -4.79 -13.17
N GLU A 45 0.29 -6.08 -12.83
CA GLU A 45 -0.07 -7.17 -13.74
C GLU A 45 -1.56 -7.10 -14.17
N ILE A 46 -2.45 -6.76 -13.21
CA ILE A 46 -3.88 -6.53 -13.51
C ILE A 46 -4.05 -5.31 -14.41
N ALA A 47 -3.30 -4.24 -14.18
CA ALA A 47 -3.36 -3.04 -15.02
C ALA A 47 -2.86 -3.31 -16.43
N ASP A 48 -1.81 -4.09 -16.61
CA ASP A 48 -1.30 -4.48 -17.92
C ASP A 48 -2.37 -5.25 -18.72
N ALA A 49 -3.05 -6.20 -18.06
CA ALA A 49 -4.17 -6.93 -18.67
C ALA A 49 -5.35 -6.01 -18.99
N PHE A 50 -5.70 -5.09 -18.09
CA PHE A 50 -6.76 -4.12 -18.30
C PHE A 50 -6.48 -3.20 -19.50
N VAL A 51 -5.26 -2.66 -19.60
CA VAL A 51 -4.85 -1.78 -20.71
C VAL A 51 -4.85 -2.54 -22.04
N ALA A 52 -4.47 -3.82 -22.04
CA ALA A 52 -4.52 -4.66 -23.24
C ALA A 52 -5.97 -4.85 -23.77
N GLU A 53 -6.95 -4.94 -22.86
CA GLU A 53 -8.37 -5.06 -23.22
C GLU A 53 -9.03 -3.70 -23.51
N HIS A 54 -8.44 -2.59 -23.04
CA HIS A 54 -8.98 -1.24 -23.19
C HIS A 54 -7.94 -0.30 -23.84
N PRO A 55 -7.74 -0.37 -25.17
CA PRO A 55 -6.81 0.48 -25.88
C PRO A 55 -7.11 1.98 -25.63
N GLY A 56 -6.06 2.75 -25.30
CA GLY A 56 -6.17 4.16 -24.92
C GLY A 56 -6.41 4.38 -23.41
N ALA A 57 -6.54 3.33 -22.59
CA ALA A 57 -6.47 3.45 -21.14
C ALA A 57 -5.03 3.46 -20.64
N SER A 58 -4.77 4.19 -19.56
CA SER A 58 -3.53 4.12 -18.77
C SER A 58 -3.87 4.04 -17.29
N VAL A 59 -2.99 3.42 -16.51
CA VAL A 59 -3.20 3.26 -15.06
C VAL A 59 -1.99 3.79 -14.32
N THR A 60 -2.22 4.74 -13.41
CA THR A 60 -1.21 5.30 -12.53
C THR A 60 -1.48 4.86 -11.09
N PHE A 61 -0.45 4.40 -10.40
CA PHE A 61 -0.58 3.90 -9.02
C PHE A 61 0.05 4.82 -7.99
N ASN A 62 -0.63 4.94 -6.85
CA ASN A 62 -0.07 5.43 -5.60
C ASN A 62 -0.13 4.29 -4.57
N PHE A 63 1.02 3.66 -4.30
CA PHE A 63 1.13 2.57 -3.33
C PHE A 63 1.61 3.08 -1.98
N ALA A 64 0.78 2.91 -0.94
CA ALA A 64 1.13 3.25 0.43
C ALA A 64 0.33 2.41 1.45
N GLY A 65 0.55 2.64 2.75
CA GLY A 65 -0.37 2.12 3.77
C GLY A 65 -1.78 2.69 3.58
N SER A 66 -2.81 1.87 3.72
CA SER A 66 -4.20 2.25 3.45
C SER A 66 -4.67 3.47 4.27
N GLN A 67 -4.19 3.61 5.51
CA GLN A 67 -4.47 4.77 6.36
C GLN A 67 -3.90 6.07 5.75
N ARG A 68 -2.72 6.00 5.12
CA ARG A 68 -2.08 7.16 4.48
C ARG A 68 -2.81 7.56 3.20
N LEU A 69 -3.22 6.56 2.41
CA LEU A 69 -3.99 6.80 1.19
C LEU A 69 -5.34 7.44 1.51
N ARG A 70 -6.05 6.90 2.52
CA ARG A 70 -7.31 7.50 3.00
C ARG A 70 -7.09 8.94 3.47
N THR A 71 -6.03 9.21 4.23
CA THR A 71 -5.70 10.57 4.66
C THR A 71 -5.44 11.51 3.47
N GLN A 72 -4.79 11.04 2.41
CA GLN A 72 -4.61 11.84 1.20
C GLN A 72 -5.96 12.17 0.53
N LEU A 73 -6.89 11.21 0.49
CA LEU A 73 -8.25 11.43 0.00
C LEU A 73 -9.00 12.46 0.89
N ASP A 74 -8.88 12.35 2.22
CA ASP A 74 -9.45 13.33 3.18
C ASP A 74 -8.96 14.75 2.92
N PHE A 75 -7.70 14.90 2.47
CA PHE A 75 -7.11 16.20 2.11
C PHE A 75 -7.35 16.61 0.65
N GLY A 76 -8.25 15.93 -0.05
CA GLY A 76 -8.69 16.30 -1.40
C GLY A 76 -7.86 15.73 -2.54
N ALA A 77 -6.96 14.78 -2.29
CA ALA A 77 -6.35 14.02 -3.38
C ALA A 77 -7.45 13.24 -4.12
N ARG A 78 -7.29 13.10 -5.44
CA ARG A 78 -8.25 12.39 -6.27
C ARG A 78 -7.70 11.03 -6.67
N ALA A 79 -8.57 10.02 -6.62
CA ALA A 79 -8.33 8.70 -7.14
C ALA A 79 -9.64 8.16 -7.75
N ASP A 80 -9.51 7.40 -8.83
CA ASP A 80 -10.65 6.71 -9.45
C ASP A 80 -10.94 5.40 -8.74
N VAL A 81 -9.91 4.78 -8.16
CA VAL A 81 -10.01 3.54 -7.39
C VAL A 81 -9.27 3.68 -6.08
N PHE A 82 -9.90 3.27 -4.97
CA PHE A 82 -9.27 3.08 -3.67
C PHE A 82 -9.31 1.62 -3.26
N ALA A 83 -8.16 0.94 -3.22
CA ALA A 83 -8.00 -0.46 -2.85
C ALA A 83 -7.32 -0.59 -1.49
N SER A 84 -8.11 -0.70 -0.44
CA SER A 84 -7.64 -0.83 0.94
C SER A 84 -7.24 -2.27 1.29
N ALA A 85 -6.20 -2.43 2.14
CA ALA A 85 -5.80 -3.73 2.69
C ALA A 85 -6.72 -4.22 3.81
N ASP A 86 -7.64 -3.41 4.31
CA ASP A 86 -8.61 -3.82 5.30
C ASP A 86 -9.93 -3.08 5.18
N ARG A 87 -10.96 -3.69 5.76
CA ARG A 87 -12.30 -3.13 5.78
C ARG A 87 -12.38 -1.83 6.58
N ARG A 88 -11.68 -1.73 7.69
CA ARG A 88 -11.75 -0.55 8.56
C ARG A 88 -11.37 0.74 7.85
N GLN A 89 -10.26 0.77 7.08
CA GLN A 89 -9.88 1.98 6.34
C GLN A 89 -10.86 2.29 5.22
N MET A 90 -11.47 1.27 4.63
CA MET A 90 -12.54 1.45 3.66
C MET A 90 -13.80 2.02 4.32
N ASP A 91 -14.25 1.45 5.44
CA ASP A 91 -15.43 1.93 6.17
C ASP A 91 -15.26 3.40 6.58
N LEU A 92 -14.08 3.77 7.10
CA LEU A 92 -13.76 5.17 7.42
C LEU A 92 -13.79 6.10 6.20
N ALA A 93 -13.38 5.61 5.02
CA ALA A 93 -13.47 6.38 3.77
C ALA A 93 -14.93 6.55 3.32
N VAL A 94 -15.76 5.52 3.49
CA VAL A 94 -17.21 5.59 3.22
C VAL A 94 -17.89 6.57 4.16
N GLU A 95 -17.62 6.48 5.47
CA GLU A 95 -18.16 7.39 6.49
C GLU A 95 -17.79 8.87 6.22
N ALA A 96 -16.59 9.10 5.68
CA ALA A 96 -16.13 10.42 5.26
C ALA A 96 -16.70 10.89 3.90
N GLY A 97 -17.52 10.08 3.23
CA GLY A 97 -18.10 10.41 1.91
C GLY A 97 -17.10 10.41 0.75
N LEU A 98 -15.98 9.71 0.89
CA LEU A 98 -14.90 9.67 -0.11
C LEU A 98 -15.10 8.56 -1.15
N ILE A 99 -16.02 7.65 -0.93
CA ILE A 99 -16.26 6.49 -1.79
C ILE A 99 -17.64 6.60 -2.42
N ALA A 100 -17.70 6.44 -3.73
CA ALA A 100 -18.94 6.36 -4.48
C ALA A 100 -19.42 4.89 -4.54
N GLY A 101 -20.67 4.65 -4.13
CA GLY A 101 -21.27 3.31 -4.13
C GLY A 101 -20.77 2.40 -3.00
N ASP A 102 -21.08 1.11 -3.14
CA ASP A 102 -20.78 0.11 -2.12
C ASP A 102 -19.40 -0.54 -2.34
N PRO A 103 -18.53 -0.59 -1.31
CA PRO A 103 -17.25 -1.27 -1.41
C PRO A 103 -17.41 -2.79 -1.61
N THR A 104 -16.56 -3.35 -2.46
CA THR A 104 -16.53 -4.80 -2.71
C THR A 104 -15.26 -5.41 -2.15
N SER A 105 -15.40 -6.52 -1.40
CA SER A 105 -14.25 -7.32 -0.99
C SER A 105 -13.82 -8.22 -2.15
N PHE A 106 -12.58 -8.08 -2.60
CA PHE A 106 -12.07 -8.80 -3.78
C PHE A 106 -11.02 -9.87 -3.44
N ALA A 107 -10.40 -9.81 -2.24
CA ALA A 107 -9.39 -10.78 -1.83
C ALA A 107 -9.35 -10.94 -0.31
N GLY A 108 -8.86 -12.08 0.15
CA GLY A 108 -8.50 -12.34 1.54
C GLY A 108 -7.00 -12.55 1.68
N ASN A 109 -6.48 -12.41 2.91
CA ASN A 109 -5.07 -12.66 3.20
C ASN A 109 -4.90 -13.23 4.61
N SER A 110 -3.69 -13.71 4.93
CA SER A 110 -3.29 -14.14 6.27
C SER A 110 -1.93 -13.58 6.62
N LEU A 111 -1.64 -13.44 7.91
CA LEU A 111 -0.33 -13.02 8.39
C LEU A 111 0.62 -14.22 8.51
N VAL A 112 1.90 -13.93 8.31
CA VAL A 112 3.01 -14.85 8.55
C VAL A 112 4.16 -14.11 9.23
N VAL A 113 4.97 -14.85 9.97
CA VAL A 113 6.27 -14.37 10.44
C VAL A 113 7.30 -14.68 9.36
N ILE A 114 8.12 -13.69 9.02
CA ILE A 114 9.27 -13.87 8.13
C ILE A 114 10.57 -13.59 8.86
N VAL A 115 11.60 -14.30 8.45
CA VAL A 115 13.00 -14.13 8.89
C VAL A 115 13.90 -14.06 7.66
N PRO A 116 15.14 -13.53 7.77
CA PRO A 116 16.09 -13.59 6.67
C PRO A 116 16.27 -15.03 6.16
N LEU A 117 16.46 -15.19 4.85
CA LEU A 117 16.69 -16.52 4.26
C LEU A 117 18.06 -17.05 4.71
N PRO A 118 18.16 -18.32 5.16
CA PRO A 118 19.42 -18.94 5.52
C PRO A 118 20.47 -18.90 4.40
N GLY A 119 21.71 -18.61 4.76
CA GLY A 119 22.83 -18.46 3.83
C GLY A 119 22.94 -17.10 3.16
N THR A 120 22.06 -16.15 3.48
CA THR A 120 22.16 -14.76 3.00
C THR A 120 22.99 -13.90 3.93
N THR A 121 23.51 -12.77 3.42
CA THR A 121 24.17 -11.76 4.24
C THR A 121 23.23 -11.21 5.32
N ALA A 122 21.94 -11.15 5.02
CA ALA A 122 20.90 -10.72 5.97
C ALA A 122 20.82 -11.65 7.18
N GLU A 123 20.91 -13.00 6.98
CA GLU A 123 20.95 -13.95 8.09
C GLU A 123 22.20 -13.80 8.93
N LEU A 124 23.35 -13.52 8.31
CA LEU A 124 24.62 -13.34 9.04
C LEU A 124 24.61 -12.12 9.97
N ASN A 125 23.77 -11.14 9.67
CA ASN A 125 23.57 -9.94 10.51
C ASN A 125 22.58 -10.20 11.65
N SER A 126 21.80 -11.29 11.60
CA SER A 126 20.85 -11.66 12.64
C SER A 126 21.59 -12.27 13.84
N ALA A 127 21.43 -11.67 15.01
CA ALA A 127 22.05 -12.15 16.24
C ALA A 127 21.37 -13.38 16.83
N VAL A 128 20.13 -13.67 16.43
CA VAL A 128 19.25 -14.70 17.00
C VAL A 128 18.61 -15.54 15.90
N LYS A 129 18.57 -16.85 16.11
CA LYS A 129 17.84 -17.77 15.20
C LYS A 129 16.39 -17.91 15.65
N ILE A 130 15.46 -17.54 14.79
CA ILE A 130 14.03 -17.67 15.02
C ILE A 130 13.51 -18.83 14.16
N GLN A 131 13.04 -19.87 14.81
CA GLN A 131 12.52 -21.08 14.17
C GLN A 131 11.06 -21.35 14.52
N ARG A 132 10.57 -20.77 15.60
CA ARG A 132 9.22 -20.95 16.15
C ARG A 132 8.68 -19.61 16.65
N LEU A 133 7.37 -19.57 16.88
CA LEU A 133 6.70 -18.36 17.40
C LEU A 133 7.22 -17.95 18.78
N GLU A 134 7.52 -18.94 19.64
CA GLU A 134 8.04 -18.71 20.98
C GLU A 134 9.33 -17.90 20.97
N ASP A 135 10.15 -18.10 19.95
CA ASP A 135 11.45 -17.43 19.81
C ASP A 135 11.32 -15.91 19.64
N LEU A 136 10.15 -15.42 19.18
CA LEU A 136 9.89 -13.98 19.04
C LEU A 136 9.92 -13.22 20.36
N ALA A 137 9.61 -13.90 21.46
CA ALA A 137 9.66 -13.34 22.82
C ALA A 137 11.04 -13.50 23.49
N GLY A 138 12.04 -14.04 22.76
CA GLY A 138 13.40 -14.27 23.26
C GLY A 138 14.16 -12.96 23.50
N ASN A 139 15.12 -13.03 24.41
CA ASN A 139 15.97 -11.86 24.72
C ASN A 139 16.86 -11.51 23.53
N GLY A 140 16.97 -10.21 23.22
CA GLY A 140 17.84 -9.68 22.17
C GLY A 140 17.31 -9.83 20.75
N VAL A 141 16.12 -10.38 20.58
CA VAL A 141 15.41 -10.43 19.30
C VAL A 141 15.05 -9.01 18.86
N LYS A 142 15.26 -8.70 17.58
CA LYS A 142 14.86 -7.43 16.96
C LYS A 142 13.73 -7.68 15.98
N LEU A 143 12.59 -7.03 16.19
CA LEU A 143 11.41 -7.18 15.36
C LEU A 143 11.06 -5.88 14.64
N ALA A 144 10.55 -6.01 13.42
CA ALA A 144 9.83 -4.96 12.73
C ALA A 144 8.35 -5.29 12.64
N LEU A 145 7.51 -4.32 12.96
CA LEU A 145 6.08 -4.37 12.71
C LEU A 145 5.65 -3.14 11.91
N ALA A 146 4.48 -3.19 11.30
CA ALA A 146 3.87 -1.98 10.80
C ALA A 146 3.24 -1.18 11.98
N LEU A 147 3.12 0.14 11.82
CA LEU A 147 2.45 1.01 12.78
C LEU A 147 1.04 0.50 13.12
N PRO A 148 0.55 0.69 14.35
CA PRO A 148 -0.76 0.18 14.80
C PRO A 148 -1.96 0.65 13.95
N GLU A 149 -1.86 1.82 13.34
CA GLU A 149 -2.88 2.38 12.44
C GLU A 149 -2.84 1.78 11.03
N VAL A 150 -1.72 1.15 10.66
CA VAL A 150 -1.59 0.39 9.42
C VAL A 150 -2.38 -0.92 9.51
N PRO A 151 -3.12 -1.34 8.47
CA PRO A 151 -3.84 -2.61 8.50
C PRO A 151 -3.00 -3.81 8.98
N ALA A 152 -1.80 -4.00 8.40
CA ALA A 152 -0.91 -5.09 8.79
C ALA A 152 -0.46 -5.01 10.25
N GLY A 153 -0.17 -3.82 10.76
CA GLY A 153 0.22 -3.62 12.18
C GLY A 153 -0.92 -3.92 13.14
N ARG A 154 -2.13 -3.44 12.84
CA ARG A 154 -3.33 -3.74 13.62
C ARG A 154 -3.61 -5.24 13.66
N TYR A 155 -3.49 -5.93 12.53
CA TYR A 155 -3.65 -7.38 12.46
C TYR A 155 -2.53 -8.13 13.20
N ALA A 156 -1.28 -7.65 13.15
CA ALA A 156 -0.17 -8.23 13.89
C ALA A 156 -0.41 -8.17 15.41
N LEU A 157 -0.87 -7.02 15.91
CA LEU A 157 -1.23 -6.86 17.33
C LEU A 157 -2.39 -7.76 17.73
N ALA A 158 -3.38 -7.94 16.88
CA ALA A 158 -4.49 -8.85 17.12
C ALA A 158 -4.02 -10.33 17.11
N LEU A 159 -3.14 -10.68 16.15
CA LEU A 159 -2.54 -12.00 16.07
C LEU A 159 -1.78 -12.36 17.35
N LEU A 160 -0.89 -11.49 17.85
CA LEU A 160 -0.10 -11.75 19.06
C LEU A 160 -0.99 -11.99 20.27
N ARG A 161 -2.04 -11.17 20.47
CA ARG A 161 -3.01 -11.37 21.55
C ARG A 161 -3.80 -12.67 21.41
N ASN A 162 -4.20 -13.02 20.18
CA ASN A 162 -4.94 -14.25 19.94
C ASN A 162 -4.06 -15.50 20.15
N LEU A 163 -2.78 -15.43 19.72
CA LEU A 163 -1.84 -16.52 19.97
C LEU A 163 -1.65 -16.77 21.47
N GLU A 164 -1.41 -15.74 22.26
CA GLU A 164 -1.29 -15.87 23.72
C GLU A 164 -2.54 -16.50 24.35
N ALA A 165 -3.73 -16.13 23.88
CA ALA A 165 -4.99 -16.65 24.39
C ALA A 165 -5.30 -18.11 23.98
N GLN A 166 -4.84 -18.53 22.81
CA GLN A 166 -5.22 -19.82 22.20
C GLN A 166 -4.16 -20.91 22.33
N TYR A 167 -2.90 -20.54 22.54
CA TYR A 167 -1.79 -21.48 22.61
C TYR A 167 -1.20 -21.56 24.03
N PRO A 168 -1.60 -22.58 24.84
CA PRO A 168 -1.10 -22.73 26.21
C PRO A 168 0.42 -22.93 26.33
N ALA A 169 1.08 -23.29 25.22
CA ALA A 169 2.54 -23.41 25.18
C ALA A 169 3.25 -22.03 25.20
N LEU A 170 2.54 -20.97 24.88
CA LEU A 170 3.03 -19.60 25.03
C LEU A 170 2.81 -19.15 26.46
N GLU A 171 3.89 -18.79 27.15
CA GLU A 171 3.79 -18.29 28.52
C GLU A 171 2.97 -17.01 28.63
N PRO A 172 2.29 -16.77 29.75
CA PRO A 172 1.60 -15.51 30.02
C PRO A 172 2.53 -14.30 29.80
N GLY A 173 2.01 -13.24 29.17
CA GLY A 173 2.78 -12.06 28.80
C GLY A 173 3.61 -12.22 27.51
N TYR A 174 3.38 -13.29 26.74
CA TYR A 174 4.06 -13.51 25.45
C TYR A 174 3.91 -12.30 24.52
N ALA A 175 2.69 -11.82 24.31
CA ALA A 175 2.43 -10.68 23.43
C ALA A 175 3.19 -9.42 23.87
N SER A 176 3.28 -9.17 25.17
CA SER A 176 4.03 -8.03 25.71
C SER A 176 5.53 -8.18 25.43
N ARG A 177 6.12 -9.35 25.73
CA ARG A 177 7.55 -9.60 25.46
C ARG A 177 7.89 -9.50 23.97
N VAL A 178 7.01 -9.97 23.09
CA VAL A 178 7.20 -9.79 21.64
C VAL A 178 7.17 -8.29 21.29
N MET A 179 6.27 -7.52 21.89
CA MET A 179 6.21 -6.08 21.68
C MET A 179 7.43 -5.34 22.21
N ASP A 180 8.01 -5.79 23.34
CA ASP A 180 9.25 -5.23 23.90
C ASP A 180 10.46 -5.42 22.94
N ASN A 181 10.40 -6.43 22.08
CA ASN A 181 11.41 -6.71 21.06
C ASN A 181 11.21 -5.91 19.75
N VAL A 182 10.14 -5.11 19.63
CA VAL A 182 9.91 -4.29 18.43
C VAL A 182 10.84 -3.08 18.44
N VAL A 183 11.80 -3.07 17.53
CA VAL A 183 12.79 -2.00 17.41
C VAL A 183 12.43 -0.96 16.35
N THR A 184 11.50 -1.27 15.46
CA THR A 184 11.02 -0.34 14.44
C THR A 184 9.56 -0.58 14.06
N LEU A 185 8.86 0.52 13.78
CA LEU A 185 7.48 0.54 13.31
C LEU A 185 7.42 1.19 11.92
N GLU A 186 6.97 0.44 10.94
CA GLU A 186 7.02 0.85 9.53
C GLU A 186 5.68 1.45 9.06
N PRO A 187 5.70 2.42 8.14
CA PRO A 187 4.49 3.08 7.66
C PRO A 187 3.63 2.21 6.75
N ASN A 188 4.11 1.04 6.35
CA ASN A 188 3.39 0.02 5.59
C ASN A 188 4.09 -1.34 5.69
N VAL A 189 3.43 -2.41 5.25
CA VAL A 189 3.93 -3.79 5.36
C VAL A 189 5.18 -4.04 4.50
N ARG A 190 5.37 -3.33 3.40
CA ARG A 190 6.57 -3.48 2.55
C ARG A 190 7.82 -2.97 3.27
N GLY A 191 7.70 -1.94 4.10
CA GLY A 191 8.79 -1.49 4.98
C GLY A 191 9.22 -2.60 5.93
N VAL A 192 8.28 -3.30 6.59
CA VAL A 192 8.57 -4.45 7.45
C VAL A 192 9.33 -5.54 6.68
N PHE A 193 8.83 -5.92 5.50
CA PHE A 193 9.48 -6.89 4.64
C PHE A 193 10.94 -6.50 4.32
N GLN A 194 11.16 -5.24 3.93
CA GLN A 194 12.49 -4.74 3.56
C GLN A 194 13.47 -4.79 4.74
N LYS A 195 13.04 -4.44 5.95
CA LYS A 195 13.86 -4.51 7.15
C LYS A 195 14.39 -5.92 7.41
N VAL A 196 13.52 -6.92 7.26
CA VAL A 196 13.92 -8.34 7.38
C VAL A 196 14.83 -8.76 6.23
N ALA A 197 14.46 -8.44 4.99
CA ALA A 197 15.22 -8.82 3.80
C ALA A 197 16.63 -8.24 3.75
N LEU A 198 16.86 -7.11 4.40
CA LEU A 198 18.17 -6.45 4.54
C LEU A 198 18.93 -6.91 5.79
N GLY A 199 18.33 -7.69 6.68
CA GLY A 199 18.95 -8.13 7.94
C GLY A 199 19.11 -7.00 8.95
N GLU A 200 18.29 -5.96 8.87
CA GLU A 200 18.26 -4.88 9.87
C GLU A 200 17.54 -5.33 11.14
N VAL A 201 16.67 -6.34 11.03
CA VAL A 201 15.93 -7.00 12.11
C VAL A 201 15.94 -8.51 11.91
N ASP A 202 15.67 -9.26 12.98
CA ASP A 202 15.69 -10.72 12.98
C ASP A 202 14.39 -11.32 12.45
N ALA A 203 13.25 -10.62 12.62
CA ALA A 203 11.96 -11.05 12.07
C ALA A 203 10.99 -9.88 11.88
N GLY A 204 9.91 -10.18 11.15
CA GLY A 204 8.79 -9.27 10.95
C GLY A 204 7.49 -10.02 10.69
N ILE A 205 6.36 -9.36 10.92
CA ILE A 205 5.03 -9.89 10.61
C ILE A 205 4.50 -9.18 9.37
N VAL A 206 4.22 -9.96 8.32
CA VAL A 206 3.76 -9.50 7.02
C VAL A 206 2.59 -10.34 6.52
N TYR A 207 1.99 -9.97 5.41
CA TYR A 207 1.02 -10.84 4.76
C TYR A 207 1.71 -12.02 4.07
N ARG A 208 1.02 -13.16 4.02
CA ARG A 208 1.52 -14.36 3.31
C ARG A 208 1.87 -14.06 1.85
N THR A 209 1.09 -13.22 1.19
CA THR A 209 1.35 -12.81 -0.20
C THR A 209 2.63 -12.00 -0.36
N ASP A 210 3.03 -11.20 0.64
CA ASP A 210 4.30 -10.47 0.59
C ASP A 210 5.50 -11.44 0.60
N ALA A 211 5.39 -12.54 1.35
CA ALA A 211 6.41 -13.58 1.43
C ALA A 211 6.41 -14.57 0.24
N ALA A 212 5.34 -14.59 -0.56
CA ALA A 212 5.17 -15.49 -1.69
C ALA A 212 5.59 -14.90 -3.05
N THR A 213 6.09 -13.65 -3.08
CA THR A 213 6.54 -13.01 -4.31
C THR A 213 7.87 -13.58 -4.79
N GLU A 214 8.15 -13.53 -6.11
CA GLU A 214 9.46 -13.86 -6.66
C GLU A 214 10.58 -13.04 -6.02
N TYR A 215 10.31 -11.78 -5.72
CA TYR A 215 11.24 -10.90 -5.01
C TYR A 215 11.56 -11.40 -3.59
N ALA A 216 10.62 -12.06 -2.92
CA ALA A 216 10.79 -12.61 -1.58
C ALA A 216 11.56 -13.93 -1.57
N ALA A 217 11.44 -14.74 -2.62
CA ALA A 217 11.96 -16.11 -2.71
C ALA A 217 13.46 -16.26 -2.43
N GLY A 218 14.27 -15.23 -2.72
CA GLY A 218 15.72 -15.22 -2.47
C GLY A 218 16.16 -14.44 -1.23
N LYS A 219 15.24 -13.96 -0.37
CA LYS A 219 15.59 -13.01 0.70
C LYS A 219 15.06 -13.37 2.07
N VAL A 220 13.88 -13.96 2.13
CA VAL A 220 13.21 -14.30 3.39
C VAL A 220 12.65 -15.72 3.35
N GLN A 221 12.46 -16.30 4.52
CA GLN A 221 11.68 -17.51 4.70
C GLN A 221 10.55 -17.28 5.70
N VAL A 222 9.49 -18.05 5.56
CA VAL A 222 8.35 -18.04 6.49
C VAL A 222 8.65 -18.98 7.65
N VAL A 223 8.49 -18.50 8.87
CA VAL A 223 8.49 -19.32 10.07
C VAL A 223 7.16 -20.06 10.14
N SER A 224 7.21 -21.39 10.18
CA SER A 224 6.01 -22.21 10.28
C SER A 224 5.32 -21.99 11.63
N ILE A 225 4.09 -21.47 11.56
CA ILE A 225 3.16 -21.50 12.70
C ILE A 225 2.66 -22.95 12.75
N ARG A 226 3.21 -23.78 13.63
CA ARG A 226 2.65 -25.11 13.84
C ARG A 226 1.25 -24.92 14.43
N GLN A 227 0.26 -25.30 13.64
CA GLN A 227 -1.12 -25.45 14.10
C GLN A 227 -1.25 -26.68 14.95
#